data_10753380557abee5d062c805996833a2
#
_entry.id   10753380557abee5d062c805996833a2
#
_cell.length_a   1.000
_cell.length_b   1.000
_cell.length_c   1.000
_cell.angle_alpha   90.00
_cell.angle_beta   90.00
_cell.angle_gamma   90.00
#
_symmetry.space_group_name_H-M   'P 1'
#
loop_
_entity.id
_entity.type
_entity.pdbx_description
1 polymer ?
#
loop_
_entity_poly.entity_id
_entity_poly.type
_entity_poly.pdbx_seq_one_letter_code
_entity_poly.pdbx_strand_id
1 'polypeptide(L)'
;METLTKTLAMKFAPKIRVNAIAPGPVMKNKRQSQKHFEKQFKNTILEKQTKVINICKTIEFILGNDSITGLTIPVDSGQNLAWKTPDLINIKE
;
A
#
# COMPACT_ATOMS: atom_id res chain seq x y z
N MET A 1 8.34 -7.60 -3.82
CA MET A 1 7.70 -6.79 -4.88
C MET A 1 8.55 -5.62 -5.36
N GLU A 2 9.18 -4.89 -4.46
CA GLU A 2 10.03 -3.76 -4.86
C GLU A 2 11.17 -4.18 -5.77
N THR A 3 11.89 -5.24 -5.43
CA THR A 3 13.02 -5.73 -6.23
C THR A 3 12.55 -6.16 -7.61
N LEU A 4 11.44 -6.89 -7.67
CA LEU A 4 10.86 -7.33 -8.93
C LEU A 4 10.42 -6.15 -9.78
N THR A 5 9.79 -5.16 -9.17
CA THR A 5 9.33 -3.96 -9.87
C THR A 5 10.51 -3.21 -10.49
N LYS A 6 11.58 -3.03 -9.73
CA LYS A 6 12.79 -2.36 -10.22
C LYS A 6 13.46 -3.15 -11.35
N THR A 7 13.54 -4.45 -11.20
CA THR A 7 14.14 -5.32 -12.22
C THR A 7 13.35 -5.25 -13.53
N LEU A 8 12.03 -5.33 -13.45
CA LEU A 8 11.18 -5.24 -14.63
C LEU A 8 11.23 -3.85 -15.26
N ALA A 9 11.29 -2.80 -14.43
CA ALA A 9 11.39 -1.45 -14.94
C ALA A 9 12.66 -1.25 -15.75
N MET A 10 13.78 -1.77 -15.26
CA MET A 10 15.04 -1.70 -15.98
C MET A 10 15.02 -2.53 -17.26
N LYS A 11 14.39 -3.70 -17.21
CA LYS A 11 14.32 -4.60 -18.35
C LYS A 11 13.50 -4.01 -19.52
N PHE A 12 12.39 -3.35 -19.20
CA PHE A 12 11.48 -2.87 -20.23
C PHE A 12 11.67 -1.41 -20.62
N ALA A 13 12.59 -0.72 -19.95
CA ALA A 13 12.93 0.65 -20.35
C ALA A 13 13.59 0.64 -21.73
N PRO A 14 13.45 1.69 -22.52
CA PRO A 14 12.61 2.87 -22.30
C PRO A 14 11.18 2.73 -22.80
N LYS A 15 10.80 1.57 -23.32
CA LYS A 15 9.50 1.40 -23.99
C LYS A 15 8.33 1.30 -23.04
N ILE A 16 8.53 0.67 -21.88
CA ILE A 16 7.45 0.41 -20.92
C ILE A 16 7.90 0.86 -19.55
N ARG A 17 7.03 1.61 -18.88
CA ARG A 17 7.21 1.94 -17.47
C ARG A 17 6.57 0.84 -16.63
N VAL A 18 7.22 0.48 -15.54
CA VAL A 18 6.72 -0.55 -14.63
C VAL A 18 6.72 0.00 -13.22
N ASN A 19 5.56 0.08 -12.64
CA ASN A 19 5.36 0.54 -11.27
C ASN A 19 4.42 -0.42 -10.54
N ALA A 20 4.41 -0.36 -9.23
CA ALA A 20 3.56 -1.24 -8.43
C ALA A 20 2.85 -0.44 -7.35
N ILE A 21 1.68 -0.91 -6.97
CA ILE A 21 0.92 -0.37 -5.85
C ILE A 21 0.78 -1.47 -4.83
N ALA A 22 1.13 -1.16 -3.58
CA ALA A 22 0.98 -2.10 -2.47
C ALA A 22 -0.18 -1.60 -1.59
N PRO A 23 -1.40 -2.13 -1.81
CA PRO A 23 -2.56 -1.64 -1.06
C PRO A 23 -2.61 -2.20 0.36
N GLY A 24 -3.25 -1.43 1.24
CA GLY A 24 -3.58 -1.90 2.57
C GLY A 24 -4.91 -2.64 2.58
N PRO A 25 -5.54 -2.79 3.76
CA PRO A 25 -6.82 -3.48 3.86
C PRO A 25 -7.92 -2.61 3.26
N VAL A 26 -8.33 -2.97 2.05
CA VAL A 26 -9.32 -2.23 1.26
C VAL A 26 -10.71 -2.84 1.39
N MET A 27 -10.78 -4.17 1.41
CA MET A 27 -12.04 -4.91 1.45
C MET A 27 -11.96 -6.03 2.48
N LYS A 28 -13.08 -6.25 3.14
CA LYS A 28 -13.19 -7.37 4.08
C LYS A 28 -13.14 -8.69 3.31
N ASN A 29 -12.29 -9.60 3.79
CA ASN A 29 -12.23 -10.97 3.30
C ASN A 29 -13.48 -11.72 3.76
N LYS A 30 -13.96 -12.68 2.99
CA LYS A 30 -15.14 -13.48 3.36
C LYS A 30 -14.99 -14.20 4.70
N ARG A 31 -13.77 -14.52 5.08
CA ARG A 31 -13.49 -15.25 6.33
C ARG A 31 -13.27 -14.31 7.52
N GLN A 32 -13.15 -13.00 7.27
CA GLN A 32 -12.94 -12.04 8.33
C GLN A 32 -14.27 -11.57 8.89
N SER A 33 -14.36 -11.41 10.20
CA SER A 33 -15.46 -10.70 10.80
C SER A 33 -15.29 -9.20 10.55
N GLN A 34 -16.37 -8.45 10.62
CA GLN A 34 -16.32 -7.00 10.50
C GLN A 34 -15.41 -6.40 11.58
N LYS A 35 -15.49 -6.93 12.79
CA LYS A 35 -14.68 -6.46 13.90
C LYS A 35 -13.19 -6.69 13.65
N HIS A 36 -12.82 -7.84 13.10
CA HIS A 36 -11.44 -8.15 12.79
C HIS A 36 -10.92 -7.21 11.69
N PHE A 37 -11.72 -6.97 10.67
CA PHE A 37 -11.37 -6.06 9.60
C PHE A 37 -11.15 -4.63 10.11
N GLU A 38 -12.06 -4.14 10.96
CA GLU A 38 -11.91 -2.81 11.56
C GLU A 38 -10.65 -2.70 12.41
N LYS A 39 -10.34 -3.74 13.17
CA LYS A 39 -9.13 -3.77 13.97
C LYS A 39 -7.89 -3.70 13.08
N GLN A 40 -7.94 -4.36 11.92
CA GLN A 40 -6.82 -4.38 11.00
C GLN A 40 -6.48 -2.99 10.48
N PHE A 41 -7.47 -2.22 10.01
CA PHE A 41 -7.17 -0.89 9.49
C PHE A 41 -6.95 0.15 10.61
N LYS A 42 -7.55 -0.03 11.79
CA LYS A 42 -7.30 0.87 12.92
C LYS A 42 -5.88 0.75 13.47
N ASN A 43 -5.20 -0.34 13.18
CA ASN A 43 -3.81 -0.52 13.57
C ASN A 43 -2.82 0.10 12.58
N THR A 44 -3.29 0.69 11.51
CA THR A 44 -2.42 1.46 10.62
C THR A 44 -2.07 2.79 11.29
N ILE A 45 -0.98 3.40 10.86
CA ILE A 45 -0.54 4.68 11.44
C ILE A 45 -1.60 5.76 11.27
N LEU A 46 -2.27 5.81 10.12
CA LEU A 46 -3.31 6.79 9.88
C LEU A 46 -4.66 6.39 10.49
N GLU A 47 -4.76 5.17 10.99
CA GLU A 47 -5.99 4.63 11.59
C GLU A 47 -7.19 4.75 10.64
N LYS A 48 -6.92 4.56 9.35
CA LYS A 48 -7.95 4.69 8.31
C LYS A 48 -7.96 3.50 7.40
N GLN A 49 -9.15 3.13 6.96
CA GLN A 49 -9.32 2.16 5.91
C GLN A 49 -8.86 2.76 4.58
N THR A 50 -8.02 2.03 3.84
CA THR A 50 -7.72 2.40 2.46
C THR A 50 -8.93 2.06 1.61
N LYS A 51 -9.40 3.02 0.85
CA LYS A 51 -10.57 2.84 0.00
C LYS A 51 -10.17 2.61 -1.45
N VAL A 52 -11.04 1.95 -2.20
CA VAL A 52 -10.79 1.70 -3.62
C VAL A 52 -10.46 3.01 -4.37
N ILE A 53 -11.14 4.09 -4.01
CA ILE A 53 -10.89 5.39 -4.67
C ILE A 53 -9.44 5.86 -4.46
N ASN A 54 -8.83 5.53 -3.34
CA ASN A 54 -7.43 5.88 -3.09
C ASN A 54 -6.50 5.16 -4.06
N ILE A 55 -6.80 3.90 -4.34
CA ILE A 55 -6.03 3.12 -5.32
C ILE A 55 -6.22 3.71 -6.72
N CYS A 56 -7.45 4.06 -7.07
CA CYS A 56 -7.74 4.65 -8.39
C CYS A 56 -7.02 5.96 -8.59
N LYS A 57 -6.99 6.82 -7.57
CA LYS A 57 -6.27 8.09 -7.65
C LYS A 57 -4.78 7.89 -7.85
N THR A 58 -4.23 6.87 -7.21
CA THR A 58 -2.81 6.54 -7.36
C THR A 58 -2.50 6.08 -8.77
N ILE A 59 -3.37 5.24 -9.34
CA ILE A 59 -3.22 4.78 -10.72
C ILE A 59 -3.26 5.97 -11.68
N GLU A 60 -4.22 6.87 -11.51
CA GLU A 60 -4.33 8.06 -12.34
C GLU A 60 -3.07 8.91 -12.28
N PHE A 61 -2.51 9.09 -11.10
CA PHE A 61 -1.28 9.84 -10.91
C PHE A 61 -0.12 9.22 -11.68
N ILE A 62 0.03 7.90 -11.57
CA ILE A 62 1.11 7.19 -12.27
C ILE A 62 0.93 7.27 -13.77
N LEU A 63 -0.29 7.09 -14.27
CA LEU A 63 -0.58 7.16 -15.70
C LEU A 63 -0.33 8.55 -16.27
N GLY A 64 -0.57 9.58 -15.47
CA GLY A 64 -0.39 10.96 -15.90
C GLY A 64 1.02 11.49 -15.77
N ASN A 65 1.95 10.69 -15.25
CA ASN A 65 3.33 11.16 -15.04
C ASN A 65 4.31 10.18 -15.68
N ASP A 66 4.75 10.53 -16.88
CA ASP A 66 5.58 9.64 -17.69
C ASP A 66 7.03 9.53 -17.23
N SER A 67 7.40 10.24 -16.21
CA SER A 67 8.76 10.18 -15.67
C SER A 67 8.89 9.21 -14.49
N ILE A 68 7.83 8.51 -14.14
CA ILE A 68 7.85 7.56 -13.01
C ILE A 68 7.97 6.13 -13.52
N THR A 69 9.01 5.43 -13.08
CA THR A 69 9.18 4.01 -13.33
C THR A 69 10.00 3.39 -12.20
N GLY A 70 9.79 2.12 -11.94
CA GLY A 70 10.52 1.40 -10.91
C GLY A 70 10.07 1.69 -9.50
N LEU A 71 8.90 2.32 -9.33
CA LEU A 71 8.41 2.77 -8.04
C LEU A 71 7.35 1.81 -7.51
N THR A 72 7.45 1.49 -6.23
CA THR A 72 6.38 0.79 -5.51
C THR A 72 5.77 1.79 -4.54
N ILE A 73 4.49 2.08 -4.70
CA ILE A 73 3.78 3.05 -3.87
C ILE A 73 2.87 2.33 -2.89
N PRO A 74 3.16 2.39 -1.59
CA PRO A 74 2.24 1.85 -0.59
C PRO A 74 1.05 2.79 -0.42
N VAL A 75 -0.15 2.26 -0.60
CA VAL A 75 -1.40 2.99 -0.37
C VAL A 75 -2.15 2.21 0.71
N ASP A 76 -1.67 2.32 1.93
CA ASP A 76 -2.04 1.42 3.01
C ASP A 76 -2.21 2.13 4.35
N SER A 77 -2.40 3.44 4.33
CA SER A 77 -2.55 4.25 5.54
C SER A 77 -1.37 4.12 6.51
N GLY A 78 -0.19 3.81 5.96
CA GLY A 78 1.03 3.67 6.75
C GLY A 78 1.25 2.27 7.30
N GLN A 79 0.44 1.29 6.92
CA GLN A 79 0.62 -0.08 7.42
C GLN A 79 2.01 -0.64 7.12
N ASN A 80 2.60 -0.26 5.99
CA ASN A 80 3.93 -0.74 5.60
C ASN A 80 5.03 -0.30 6.54
N LEU A 81 4.79 0.71 7.36
CA LEU A 81 5.78 1.17 8.32
C LEU A 81 5.87 0.24 9.52
N ALA A 82 4.82 -0.55 9.75
CA ALA A 82 4.81 -1.67 10.70
C ALA A 82 5.45 -1.37 12.05
N TRP A 83 5.23 -0.16 12.55
CA TRP A 83 5.94 0.30 13.74
C TRP A 83 5.30 -0.11 15.05
N LYS A 84 4.03 -0.54 15.02
CA LYS A 84 3.31 -0.97 16.22
C LYS A 84 3.66 -2.42 16.54
N THR A 85 4.69 -2.60 17.34
CA THR A 85 5.02 -3.90 17.92
C THR A 85 4.33 -4.01 19.29
N PRO A 86 4.24 -5.21 19.88
CA PRO A 86 3.70 -5.34 21.24
C PRO A 86 4.37 -4.43 22.25
N ASP A 87 5.68 -4.25 22.15
CA ASP A 87 6.41 -3.40 23.05
C ASP A 87 6.02 -1.93 22.92
N LEU A 88 5.87 -1.46 21.70
CA LEU A 88 5.47 -0.07 21.44
C LEU A 88 4.03 0.18 21.85
N ILE A 89 3.16 -0.80 21.68
CA ILE A 89 1.78 -0.69 22.11
C ILE A 89 1.70 -0.52 23.62
N ASN A 90 2.51 -1.26 24.36
CA ASN A 90 2.55 -1.18 25.81
C ASN A 90 3.12 0.17 26.29
N ILE A 91 4.08 0.70 25.59
CA ILE A 91 4.70 1.98 25.92
C ILE A 91 3.72 3.14 25.79
N LYS A 92 2.78 3.04 24.88
CA LYS A 92 1.80 4.10 24.64
C LYS A 92 0.81 4.28 25.78
N GLU A 93 0.67 3.30 26.61
CA GLU A 93 -0.22 3.39 27.74
C GLU A 93 0.45 4.09 28.93
#